data_1f4daa4dc452054175adec0445866770
#
_entry.id   1f4daa4dc452054175adec0445866770
#
_cell.length_a   1.000
_cell.length_b   1.000
_cell.length_c   1.000
_cell.angle_alpha   90.00
_cell.angle_beta   90.00
_cell.angle_gamma   90.00
#
_symmetry.space_group_name_H-M   'P 1'
#
loop_
_entity.id
_entity.type
_entity.pdbx_description
1 polymer ?
#
loop_
_entity_poly.entity_id
_entity_poly.type
_entity_poly.pdbx_seq_one_letter_code
_entity_poly.pdbx_strand_id
1 'polypeptide(L)'
;AIVHDVMPVFELFQPTTVDDTLALLDTYGADAWVLAGGLDTFDWFKDRNKRRKVVVDLSGVESLRGVKKAADGGLEIGASTTLTDVANDPLVKQNYRLLSQAAALVASPQIRNQGTLGGNVSQDTRCWYYRSGWTCYRAGGNICYADTPTAINREHAIFDANRCVAV
;
A
#
# COMPACT_ATOMS: atom_id res chain seq x y z
N ALA A 1 21.54 -8.35 18.62
CA ALA A 1 21.20 -8.57 17.21
C ALA A 1 19.70 -8.33 17.02
N ILE A 2 19.30 -7.51 16.04
CA ILE A 2 17.89 -7.35 15.69
C ILE A 2 17.50 -8.61 14.91
N VAL A 3 16.52 -9.35 15.43
CA VAL A 3 15.97 -10.52 14.72
C VAL A 3 14.92 -9.97 13.73
N HIS A 4 15.23 -9.99 12.45
CA HIS A 4 14.36 -9.42 11.41
C HIS A 4 13.22 -10.35 10.98
N ASP A 5 13.34 -11.66 11.18
CA ASP A 5 12.42 -12.66 10.66
C ASP A 5 11.19 -12.94 11.54
N VAL A 6 11.10 -12.33 12.71
CA VAL A 6 9.99 -12.52 13.64
C VAL A 6 9.08 -11.30 13.59
N MET A 7 7.80 -11.50 13.24
CA MET A 7 6.78 -10.45 13.26
C MET A 7 6.64 -9.85 14.67
N PRO A 8 6.51 -8.51 14.79
CA PRO A 8 6.11 -7.90 16.06
C PRO A 8 4.74 -8.44 16.51
N VAL A 9 4.53 -8.51 17.80
CA VAL A 9 3.21 -8.85 18.35
C VAL A 9 2.24 -7.72 18.08
N PHE A 10 1.03 -8.05 17.60
CA PHE A 10 -0.09 -7.15 17.42
C PHE A 10 -1.42 -7.88 17.63
N GLU A 11 -2.46 -7.14 17.93
CA GLU A 11 -3.84 -7.65 17.91
C GLU A 11 -4.39 -7.52 16.48
N LEU A 12 -5.07 -8.57 16.01
CA LEU A 12 -5.71 -8.60 14.70
C LEU A 12 -7.22 -8.49 14.81
N PHE A 13 -7.80 -7.49 14.17
CA PHE A 13 -9.23 -7.34 13.99
C PHE A 13 -9.63 -7.55 12.53
N GLN A 14 -10.72 -8.25 12.31
CA GLN A 14 -11.26 -8.55 10.97
C GLN A 14 -12.73 -8.10 10.88
N PRO A 15 -12.97 -6.79 10.76
CA PRO A 15 -14.32 -6.27 10.61
C PRO A 15 -14.94 -6.72 9.28
N THR A 16 -16.26 -6.77 9.23
CA THR A 16 -17.02 -7.13 8.03
C THR A 16 -17.76 -5.94 7.41
N THR A 17 -17.76 -4.79 8.10
CA THR A 17 -18.39 -3.56 7.64
C THR A 17 -17.41 -2.38 7.67
N VAL A 18 -17.71 -1.36 6.86
CA VAL A 18 -16.95 -0.10 6.88
C VAL A 18 -17.12 0.61 8.22
N ASP A 19 -18.33 0.60 8.78
CA ASP A 19 -18.62 1.29 10.05
C ASP A 19 -17.83 0.68 11.21
N ASP A 20 -17.78 -0.65 11.32
CA ASP A 20 -16.94 -1.32 12.32
C ASP A 20 -15.46 -1.03 12.11
N THR A 21 -15.01 -0.97 10.84
CA THR A 21 -13.64 -0.60 10.51
C THR A 21 -13.30 0.80 11.00
N LEU A 22 -14.17 1.77 10.73
CA LEU A 22 -13.98 3.15 11.18
C LEU A 22 -14.00 3.26 12.70
N ALA A 23 -14.89 2.56 13.38
CA ALA A 23 -14.97 2.53 14.85
C ALA A 23 -13.67 1.98 15.48
N LEU A 24 -13.08 0.95 14.88
CA LEU A 24 -11.78 0.42 15.31
C LEU A 24 -10.66 1.44 15.10
N LEU A 25 -10.63 2.11 13.94
CA LEU A 25 -9.63 3.13 13.64
C LEU A 25 -9.74 4.34 14.56
N ASP A 26 -10.96 4.76 14.91
CA ASP A 26 -11.21 5.83 15.88
C ASP A 26 -10.73 5.43 17.28
N THR A 27 -10.98 4.19 17.67
CA THR A 27 -10.63 3.68 19.00
C THR A 27 -9.11 3.59 19.19
N TYR A 28 -8.39 3.07 18.19
CA TYR A 28 -6.96 2.78 18.30
C TYR A 28 -6.05 3.85 17.67
N GLY A 29 -6.61 4.73 16.84
CA GLY A 29 -5.91 5.87 16.27
C GLY A 29 -4.55 5.53 15.70
N ALA A 30 -3.50 6.18 16.20
CA ALA A 30 -2.13 5.99 15.72
C ALA A 30 -1.53 4.59 16.03
N ASP A 31 -2.13 3.83 16.93
CA ASP A 31 -1.72 2.44 17.21
C ASP A 31 -2.27 1.44 16.19
N ALA A 32 -3.25 1.84 15.37
CA ALA A 32 -3.84 1.00 14.34
C ALA A 32 -3.05 1.04 13.02
N TRP A 33 -3.11 -0.06 12.30
CA TRP A 33 -2.62 -0.22 10.93
C TRP A 33 -3.67 -0.90 10.08
N VAL A 34 -4.01 -0.31 8.95
CA VAL A 34 -4.93 -0.90 7.98
C VAL A 34 -4.20 -1.92 7.13
N LEU A 35 -4.71 -3.14 7.09
CA LEU A 35 -4.20 -4.24 6.27
C LEU A 35 -5.18 -4.52 5.13
N ALA A 36 -4.68 -4.45 3.89
CA ALA A 36 -5.41 -4.91 2.71
C ALA A 36 -4.75 -6.18 2.16
N GLY A 37 -4.03 -6.13 1.03
CA GLY A 37 -3.33 -7.30 0.49
C GLY A 37 -2.12 -7.78 1.30
N GLY A 38 -1.59 -6.97 2.20
CA GLY A 38 -0.54 -7.35 3.14
C GLY A 38 0.89 -7.34 2.62
N LEU A 39 1.10 -7.29 1.32
CA LEU A 39 2.41 -7.46 0.69
C LEU A 39 3.45 -6.43 1.19
N ASP A 40 3.08 -5.17 1.20
CA ASP A 40 3.96 -4.10 1.68
C ASP A 40 3.98 -4.01 3.22
N THR A 41 2.85 -4.30 3.87
CA THR A 41 2.71 -4.26 5.33
C THR A 41 3.65 -5.22 6.03
N PHE A 42 3.70 -6.46 5.55
CA PHE A 42 4.51 -7.48 6.20
C PHE A 42 6.01 -7.22 6.07
N ASP A 43 6.45 -6.62 4.96
CA ASP A 43 7.85 -6.19 4.82
C ASP A 43 8.18 -5.11 5.85
N TRP A 44 7.34 -4.08 6.00
CA TRP A 44 7.51 -3.05 7.01
C TRP A 44 7.61 -3.62 8.44
N PHE A 45 6.80 -4.62 8.75
CA PHE A 45 6.77 -5.21 10.09
C PHE A 45 7.95 -6.14 10.34
N LYS A 46 8.32 -6.98 9.36
CA LYS A 46 9.49 -7.86 9.44
C LYS A 46 10.79 -7.06 9.59
N ASP A 47 10.94 -6.00 8.81
CA ASP A 47 12.10 -5.10 8.88
C ASP A 47 12.07 -4.20 10.11
N ARG A 48 10.98 -4.22 10.89
CA ARG A 48 10.76 -3.41 12.10
C ARG A 48 10.85 -1.90 11.89
N ASN A 49 10.74 -1.46 10.66
CA ASN A 49 10.72 -0.05 10.30
C ASN A 49 9.39 0.61 10.70
N LYS A 50 8.34 -0.18 10.74
CA LYS A 50 7.04 0.23 11.27
C LYS A 50 6.54 -0.80 12.28
N ARG A 51 5.94 -0.32 13.36
CA ARG A 51 5.35 -1.15 14.41
C ARG A 51 4.02 -0.57 14.80
N ARG A 52 3.02 -1.42 14.94
CA ARG A 52 1.69 -1.05 15.41
C ARG A 52 1.21 -2.11 16.38
N LYS A 53 0.36 -1.71 17.32
CA LYS A 53 -0.22 -2.63 18.31
C LYS A 53 -1.43 -3.37 17.77
N VAL A 54 -2.12 -2.74 16.81
CA VAL A 54 -3.37 -3.23 16.25
C VAL A 54 -3.28 -3.25 14.73
N VAL A 55 -3.76 -4.32 14.14
CA VAL A 55 -3.93 -4.48 12.68
C VAL A 55 -5.40 -4.71 12.38
N VAL A 56 -5.95 -3.89 11.50
CA VAL A 56 -7.33 -3.97 11.04
C VAL A 56 -7.33 -4.50 9.61
N ASP A 57 -7.71 -5.76 9.45
CA ASP A 57 -7.73 -6.48 8.17
C ASP A 57 -9.05 -6.24 7.43
N LEU A 58 -8.94 -5.62 6.26
CA LEU A 58 -10.09 -5.29 5.40
C LEU A 58 -10.61 -6.46 4.57
N SER A 59 -10.02 -7.65 4.66
CA SER A 59 -10.37 -8.79 3.80
C SER A 59 -11.82 -9.23 3.95
N GLY A 60 -12.44 -9.00 5.11
CA GLY A 60 -13.85 -9.29 5.39
C GLY A 60 -14.85 -8.22 4.93
N VAL A 61 -14.40 -7.05 4.47
CA VAL A 61 -15.29 -5.94 4.09
C VAL A 61 -15.64 -6.04 2.61
N GLU A 62 -16.64 -6.85 2.27
CA GLU A 62 -17.03 -7.11 0.88
C GLU A 62 -17.46 -5.86 0.10
N SER A 63 -18.05 -4.86 0.77
CA SER A 63 -18.47 -3.61 0.14
C SER A 63 -17.31 -2.79 -0.46
N LEU A 64 -16.07 -3.09 -0.06
CA LEU A 64 -14.85 -2.47 -0.62
C LEU A 64 -14.32 -3.20 -1.85
N ARG A 65 -15.05 -4.15 -2.42
CA ARG A 65 -14.63 -4.92 -3.61
C ARG A 65 -15.48 -4.63 -4.83
N GLY A 66 -14.88 -4.86 -5.97
CA GLY A 66 -15.56 -4.84 -7.28
C GLY A 66 -15.40 -3.55 -8.05
N VAL A 67 -15.93 -3.59 -9.28
CA VAL A 67 -15.93 -2.48 -10.23
C VAL A 67 -17.36 -2.24 -10.68
N LYS A 68 -17.83 -1.02 -10.63
CA LYS A 68 -19.17 -0.64 -11.09
C LYS A 68 -19.17 0.73 -11.76
N LYS A 69 -20.19 1.00 -12.56
CA LYS A 69 -20.41 2.34 -13.14
C LYS A 69 -20.82 3.29 -12.03
N ALA A 70 -20.16 4.44 -11.96
CA ALA A 70 -20.57 5.52 -11.08
C ALA A 70 -21.75 6.31 -11.67
N ALA A 71 -22.46 7.03 -10.80
CA ALA A 71 -23.64 7.80 -11.20
C ALA A 71 -23.32 8.95 -12.18
N ASP A 72 -22.10 9.46 -12.15
CA ASP A 72 -21.60 10.52 -13.05
C ASP A 72 -21.09 9.98 -14.41
N GLY A 73 -21.22 8.67 -14.65
CA GLY A 73 -20.73 8.00 -15.85
C GLY A 73 -19.29 7.51 -15.79
N GLY A 74 -18.57 7.77 -14.68
CA GLY A 74 -17.25 7.24 -14.41
C GLY A 74 -17.28 5.78 -13.93
N LEU A 75 -16.17 5.32 -13.33
CA LEU A 75 -16.08 4.03 -12.63
C LEU A 75 -15.86 4.25 -11.15
N GLU A 76 -16.53 3.47 -10.34
CA GLU A 76 -16.24 3.28 -8.93
C GLU A 76 -15.56 1.92 -8.77
N ILE A 77 -14.37 1.92 -8.20
CA ILE A 77 -13.57 0.72 -7.95
C ILE A 77 -13.35 0.60 -6.45
N GLY A 78 -13.78 -0.48 -5.86
CA GLY A 78 -13.60 -0.75 -4.44
C GLY A 78 -12.11 -0.87 -4.08
N ALA A 79 -11.72 -0.28 -2.95
CA ALA A 79 -10.32 -0.22 -2.53
C ALA A 79 -9.66 -1.60 -2.34
N SER A 80 -10.46 -2.62 -1.94
CA SER A 80 -10.02 -4.00 -1.76
C SER A 80 -10.09 -4.85 -3.04
N THR A 81 -10.41 -4.26 -4.19
CA THR A 81 -10.36 -4.96 -5.49
C THR A 81 -8.91 -5.26 -5.85
N THR A 82 -8.62 -6.50 -6.24
CA THR A 82 -7.27 -6.90 -6.57
C THR A 82 -6.79 -6.26 -7.88
N LEU A 83 -5.49 -6.08 -8.02
CA LEU A 83 -4.91 -5.56 -9.27
C LEU A 83 -5.18 -6.48 -10.46
N THR A 84 -5.25 -7.80 -10.22
CA THR A 84 -5.67 -8.77 -11.24
C THR A 84 -7.11 -8.53 -11.71
N ASP A 85 -8.03 -8.30 -10.77
CA ASP A 85 -9.43 -8.03 -11.10
C ASP A 85 -9.55 -6.70 -11.86
N VAL A 86 -8.90 -5.64 -11.40
CA VAL A 86 -8.87 -4.34 -12.10
C VAL A 86 -8.34 -4.49 -13.52
N ALA A 87 -7.22 -5.23 -13.70
CA ALA A 87 -6.62 -5.44 -15.01
C ALA A 87 -7.52 -6.22 -15.96
N ASN A 88 -8.37 -7.12 -15.46
CA ASN A 88 -9.19 -8.02 -16.25
C ASN A 88 -10.65 -7.61 -16.38
N ASP A 89 -11.11 -6.65 -15.58
CA ASP A 89 -12.50 -6.21 -15.59
C ASP A 89 -12.90 -5.66 -16.97
N PRO A 90 -14.05 -6.08 -17.55
CA PRO A 90 -14.51 -5.64 -18.86
C PRO A 90 -14.76 -4.13 -18.95
N LEU A 91 -15.31 -3.50 -17.91
CA LEU A 91 -15.56 -2.06 -17.89
C LEU A 91 -14.26 -1.27 -17.90
N VAL A 92 -13.25 -1.74 -17.14
CA VAL A 92 -11.92 -1.12 -17.12
C VAL A 92 -11.23 -1.30 -18.47
N LYS A 93 -11.23 -2.51 -19.04
CA LYS A 93 -10.60 -2.77 -20.34
C LYS A 93 -11.18 -1.94 -21.48
N GLN A 94 -12.49 -1.78 -21.50
CA GLN A 94 -13.18 -1.09 -22.58
C GLN A 94 -13.06 0.43 -22.49
N ASN A 95 -13.17 0.98 -21.28
CA ASN A 95 -13.30 2.42 -21.11
C ASN A 95 -12.03 3.08 -20.53
N TYR A 96 -11.18 2.32 -19.85
CA TYR A 96 -9.99 2.82 -19.13
C TYR A 96 -8.78 1.93 -19.41
N ARG A 97 -8.48 1.73 -20.70
CA ARG A 97 -7.42 0.82 -21.15
C ARG A 97 -6.07 1.07 -20.48
N LEU A 98 -5.71 2.34 -20.26
CA LEU A 98 -4.46 2.69 -19.56
C LEU A 98 -4.42 2.13 -18.15
N LEU A 99 -5.52 2.23 -17.41
CA LEU A 99 -5.61 1.66 -16.05
C LEU A 99 -5.47 0.13 -16.07
N SER A 100 -6.16 -0.55 -17.00
CA SER A 100 -6.04 -2.00 -17.16
C SER A 100 -4.59 -2.41 -17.44
N GLN A 101 -3.91 -1.73 -18.35
CA GLN A 101 -2.52 -1.99 -18.71
C GLN A 101 -1.57 -1.70 -17.55
N ALA A 102 -1.75 -0.57 -16.86
CA ALA A 102 -0.93 -0.23 -15.69
C ALA A 102 -1.09 -1.27 -14.57
N ALA A 103 -2.32 -1.67 -14.24
CA ALA A 103 -2.56 -2.71 -13.24
C ALA A 103 -1.92 -4.05 -13.63
N ALA A 104 -1.94 -4.42 -14.91
CA ALA A 104 -1.33 -5.65 -15.42
C ALA A 104 0.20 -5.65 -15.35
N LEU A 105 0.84 -4.48 -15.30
CA LEU A 105 2.29 -4.32 -15.26
C LEU A 105 2.85 -4.24 -13.82
N VAL A 106 1.99 -4.16 -12.80
CA VAL A 106 2.46 -4.12 -11.42
C VAL A 106 3.12 -5.45 -11.03
N ALA A 107 4.38 -5.39 -10.63
CA ALA A 107 5.15 -6.50 -10.04
C ALA A 107 4.94 -7.87 -10.74
N SER A 108 4.64 -8.94 -9.99
CA SER A 108 4.38 -10.29 -10.49
C SER A 108 2.90 -10.65 -10.45
N PRO A 109 2.45 -11.68 -11.20
CA PRO A 109 1.07 -12.17 -11.11
C PRO A 109 0.64 -12.54 -9.70
N GLN A 110 1.53 -13.17 -8.92
CA GLN A 110 1.26 -13.55 -7.53
C GLN A 110 0.98 -12.31 -6.67
N ILE A 111 1.76 -11.27 -6.84
CA ILE A 111 1.57 -9.99 -6.14
C ILE A 111 0.24 -9.35 -6.55
N ARG A 112 -0.09 -9.33 -7.85
CA ARG A 112 -1.35 -8.74 -8.33
C ARG A 112 -2.59 -9.49 -7.88
N ASN A 113 -2.50 -10.80 -7.68
CA ASN A 113 -3.61 -11.62 -7.17
C ASN A 113 -3.96 -11.32 -5.70
N GLN A 114 -3.01 -10.79 -4.95
CA GLN A 114 -3.16 -10.46 -3.53
C GLN A 114 -3.23 -8.94 -3.30
N GLY A 115 -2.43 -8.18 -4.05
CA GLY A 115 -2.36 -6.72 -3.93
C GLY A 115 -3.64 -6.05 -4.40
N THR A 116 -4.13 -5.10 -3.63
CA THR A 116 -5.36 -4.35 -3.90
C THR A 116 -5.06 -2.99 -4.51
N LEU A 117 -6.04 -2.43 -5.22
CA LEU A 117 -5.90 -1.09 -5.79
C LEU A 117 -5.67 -0.04 -4.70
N GLY A 118 -6.48 -0.06 -3.63
CA GLY A 118 -6.35 0.87 -2.51
C GLY A 118 -4.99 0.77 -1.83
N GLY A 119 -4.51 -0.46 -1.57
CA GLY A 119 -3.18 -0.68 -1.01
C GLY A 119 -2.06 -0.19 -1.93
N ASN A 120 -2.21 -0.38 -3.23
CA ASN A 120 -1.21 0.05 -4.21
C ASN A 120 -1.09 1.59 -4.29
N VAL A 121 -2.20 2.32 -4.38
CA VAL A 121 -2.18 3.79 -4.48
C VAL A 121 -1.86 4.48 -3.14
N SER A 122 -2.00 3.78 -2.03
CA SER A 122 -1.71 4.29 -0.68
C SER A 122 -0.35 3.83 -0.14
N GLN A 123 0.46 3.16 -0.96
CA GLN A 123 1.76 2.66 -0.52
C GLN A 123 2.72 3.80 -0.13
N ASP A 124 3.55 3.54 0.85
CA ASP A 124 4.60 4.47 1.27
C ASP A 124 5.81 4.39 0.33
N THR A 125 6.67 5.40 0.38
CA THR A 125 7.83 5.51 -0.51
C THR A 125 8.70 4.24 -0.52
N ARG A 126 9.22 3.90 -1.70
CA ARG A 126 10.04 2.70 -1.92
C ARG A 126 11.55 2.98 -1.91
N CYS A 127 11.96 4.15 -1.47
CA CYS A 127 13.37 4.51 -1.33
C CYS A 127 14.15 3.47 -0.50
N TRP A 128 15.23 2.95 -1.05
CA TRP A 128 16.06 1.92 -0.41
C TRP A 128 16.55 2.31 0.97
N TYR A 129 17.01 3.54 1.15
CA TYR A 129 17.51 4.04 2.43
C TYR A 129 16.42 4.10 3.48
N TYR A 130 15.24 4.62 3.11
CA TYR A 130 14.09 4.69 4.00
C TYR A 130 13.58 3.30 4.39
N ARG A 131 13.47 2.40 3.41
CA ARG A 131 13.04 1.01 3.61
C ARG A 131 14.02 0.20 4.46
N SER A 132 15.30 0.51 4.38
CA SER A 132 16.35 -0.11 5.21
C SER A 132 16.48 0.51 6.61
N GLY A 133 15.59 1.41 7.01
CA GLY A 133 15.55 2.00 8.36
C GLY A 133 16.60 3.09 8.60
N TRP A 134 17.15 3.70 7.54
CA TRP A 134 18.10 4.79 7.69
C TRP A 134 17.40 6.07 8.19
N THR A 135 18.07 6.80 9.07
CA THR A 135 17.56 8.06 9.64
C THR A 135 17.71 9.20 8.63
N CYS A 136 16.87 9.19 7.60
CA CYS A 136 16.79 10.22 6.57
C CYS A 136 15.72 11.28 6.90
N TYR A 137 15.56 12.31 6.08
CA TYR A 137 14.52 13.35 6.27
C TYR A 137 13.12 12.77 6.51
N ARG A 138 12.71 11.74 5.75
CA ARG A 138 11.40 11.11 5.92
C ARG A 138 11.29 10.35 7.23
N ALA A 139 12.38 9.80 7.73
CA ALA A 139 12.45 9.09 9.01
C ALA A 139 12.74 10.04 10.20
N GLY A 140 12.67 11.36 10.01
CA GLY A 140 12.90 12.35 11.06
C GLY A 140 14.36 12.80 11.21
N GLY A 141 15.25 12.38 10.31
CA GLY A 141 16.64 12.84 10.26
C GLY A 141 16.80 14.15 9.49
N ASN A 142 18.05 14.51 9.19
CA ASN A 142 18.44 15.78 8.60
C ASN A 142 19.23 15.65 7.29
N ILE A 143 19.25 14.47 6.69
CA ILE A 143 20.00 14.17 5.47
C ILE A 143 19.17 13.32 4.51
N CYS A 144 19.37 13.48 3.21
CA CYS A 144 18.88 12.56 2.18
C CYS A 144 20.05 11.75 1.62
N TYR A 145 20.08 10.46 1.88
CA TYR A 145 21.14 9.58 1.38
C TYR A 145 21.02 9.27 -0.12
N ALA A 146 19.84 9.51 -0.70
CA ALA A 146 19.60 9.31 -2.13
C ALA A 146 19.98 10.52 -2.99
N ASP A 147 20.30 11.65 -2.39
CA ASP A 147 20.57 12.92 -3.08
C ASP A 147 22.05 13.07 -3.48
N THR A 148 22.56 12.03 -4.16
CA THR A 148 23.90 12.06 -4.76
C THR A 148 23.91 11.25 -6.06
N PRO A 149 24.79 11.58 -7.03
CA PRO A 149 24.87 10.85 -8.31
C PRO A 149 25.24 9.37 -8.17
N THR A 150 25.87 8.98 -7.07
CA THR A 150 26.32 7.59 -6.82
C THR A 150 25.37 6.83 -5.91
N ALA A 151 24.27 7.44 -5.49
CA ALA A 151 23.30 6.81 -4.60
C ALA A 151 22.43 5.77 -5.31
N ILE A 152 21.81 4.90 -4.52
CA ILE A 152 20.78 3.97 -5.00
C ILE A 152 19.46 4.76 -5.10
N ASN A 153 19.24 5.41 -6.24
CA ASN A 153 18.10 6.30 -6.46
C ASN A 153 17.33 6.02 -7.76
N ARG A 154 17.54 4.84 -8.36
CA ARG A 154 16.93 4.45 -9.63
C ARG A 154 15.40 4.53 -9.64
N GLU A 155 14.75 4.24 -8.52
CA GLU A 155 13.29 4.27 -8.35
C GLU A 155 12.74 5.65 -7.95
N HIS A 156 13.59 6.68 -7.85
CA HIS A 156 13.16 8.03 -7.52
C HIS A 156 12.63 8.75 -8.76
N ALA A 157 11.66 9.65 -8.55
CA ALA A 157 11.15 10.49 -9.62
C ALA A 157 12.26 11.41 -10.17
N ILE A 158 12.26 11.63 -11.48
CA ILE A 158 13.24 12.46 -12.19
C ILE A 158 12.75 13.88 -12.43
N PHE A 159 11.46 14.15 -12.23
CA PHE A 159 10.86 15.48 -12.41
C PHE A 159 10.15 15.91 -11.12
N ASP A 160 10.36 17.16 -10.74
CA ASP A 160 9.67 17.87 -9.66
C ASP A 160 9.47 17.04 -8.37
N ALA A 161 10.45 16.22 -8.06
CA ALA A 161 10.43 15.34 -6.91
C ALA A 161 10.85 16.11 -5.66
N ASN A 162 9.90 16.72 -5.00
CA ASN A 162 10.15 17.35 -3.72
C ASN A 162 10.12 16.28 -2.61
N ARG A 163 11.28 15.68 -2.36
CA ARG A 163 11.54 14.65 -1.34
C ARG A 163 10.75 13.36 -1.46
N CYS A 164 11.45 12.26 -1.50
CA CYS A 164 10.92 10.93 -1.24
C CYS A 164 9.81 10.44 -2.18
N VAL A 165 9.78 10.92 -3.41
CA VAL A 165 8.89 10.38 -4.44
C VAL A 165 9.60 9.20 -5.11
N ALA A 166 9.41 8.02 -4.55
CA ALA A 166 9.87 6.75 -5.08
C ALA A 166 8.74 5.73 -4.92
N VAL A 167 8.29 5.18 -6.02
CA VAL A 167 7.16 4.25 -6.07
C VAL A 167 7.59 2.92 -6.67
#